data_f8ea53154d42f1b3d334105cb02a9b91
#
_entry.id   f8ea53154d42f1b3d334105cb02a9b91
#
_cell.length_a   1.000
_cell.length_b   1.000
_cell.length_c   1.000
_cell.angle_alpha   90.00
_cell.angle_beta   90.00
_cell.angle_gamma   90.00
#
_symmetry.space_group_name_H-M   'P 1'
#
loop_
_entity.id
_entity.type
_entity.pdbx_description
1 polymer ?
#
loop_
_entity_poly.entity_id
_entity_poly.type
_entity_poly.pdbx_seq_one_letter_code
_entity_poly.pdbx_strand_id
1 'polypeptide(L)'
;LHQAAGLLCRWLGRAAAQPPLPGLSVLPAVEPEVNGLPPDRLLADLQVVMDGAYQPGHPGALAHLDPPPLTASIVAELIAAGLNNNLLADELSPSLRRLERSLCAVLAQRLGLPSGAGGVPASGGTLSNLMALVTARQARCPQAGQEGVVVCSADAHVSLVKAMRVMGLPPEALHRLPVDAEGGMQPEALDHHLTQLAQQGVPVIAVVATAGTTVRGAIDPLEAIARLCQRHGHWLHVDGAIGAVFALVPQTQALLAGIGQADSITLNPQKVIGITKTSSLLLVAHPAGLQAAFHTGLPYMEPSWGGGHGGEEGLQGTRPAEILKLWLGLRQLGWQGVETLLAGALQRQRQLEALLVGESRLLLQSGSLHLLAFRVEGADPALTDLWSQTTRQALLEHRLMLSRPHYQGHHHLKAVLGNPHTSPAHLEQLARVVRHSLPIVSPR
;
A
#
# COMPACT_ATOMS: atom_id res chain seq x y z
N LEU A 1 19.49 17.38 17.61
CA LEU A 1 18.93 17.22 16.26
C LEU A 1 20.02 17.09 15.20
N HIS A 2 20.96 18.05 15.11
CA HIS A 2 21.99 18.05 14.08
C HIS A 2 22.85 16.76 14.09
N GLN A 3 23.30 16.32 15.26
CA GLN A 3 24.07 15.08 15.41
C GLN A 3 23.28 13.82 15.02
N ALA A 4 22.00 13.73 15.42
CA ALA A 4 21.10 12.63 15.05
C ALA A 4 20.85 12.62 13.55
N ALA A 5 20.62 13.76 12.91
CA ALA A 5 20.53 13.87 11.46
C ALA A 5 21.80 13.37 10.77
N GLY A 6 22.98 13.71 11.31
CA GLY A 6 24.27 13.20 10.84
C GLY A 6 24.40 11.68 10.94
N LEU A 7 23.91 11.06 12.04
CA LEU A 7 23.82 9.60 12.16
C LEU A 7 22.95 8.99 11.06
N LEU A 8 21.76 9.52 10.87
CA LEU A 8 20.84 9.06 9.83
C LEU A 8 21.45 9.18 8.42
N CYS A 9 22.06 10.30 8.09
CA CYS A 9 22.73 10.49 6.80
C CYS A 9 23.83 9.46 6.56
N ARG A 10 24.64 9.15 7.57
CA ARG A 10 25.67 8.10 7.46
C ARG A 10 25.06 6.71 7.28
N TRP A 11 24.00 6.39 8.01
CA TRP A 11 23.29 5.12 7.89
C TRP A 11 22.69 4.93 6.50
N LEU A 12 22.01 5.94 5.97
CA LEU A 12 21.47 5.94 4.61
C LEU A 12 22.58 5.84 3.54
N GLY A 13 23.66 6.58 3.71
CA GLY A 13 24.81 6.57 2.78
C GLY A 13 25.56 5.24 2.72
N ARG A 14 25.41 4.38 3.74
CA ARG A 14 26.02 3.04 3.81
C ARG A 14 25.05 1.91 3.40
N ALA A 15 23.88 2.23 2.89
CA ALA A 15 22.83 1.25 2.61
C ALA A 15 23.34 0.05 1.78
N ALA A 16 24.08 0.28 0.70
CA ALA A 16 24.61 -0.80 -0.15
C ALA A 16 25.72 -1.64 0.51
N ALA A 17 26.39 -1.12 1.53
CA ALA A 17 27.46 -1.82 2.24
C ALA A 17 26.96 -2.75 3.36
N GLN A 18 25.74 -2.52 3.86
CA GLN A 18 25.09 -3.32 4.91
C GLN A 18 24.20 -4.41 4.28
N PRO A 19 23.88 -5.51 4.99
CA PRO A 19 22.86 -6.44 4.51
C PRO A 19 21.48 -5.77 4.50
N PRO A 20 20.58 -6.13 3.57
CA PRO A 20 19.21 -5.59 3.58
C PRO A 20 18.43 -6.02 4.84
N LEU A 21 18.71 -7.20 5.37
CA LEU A 21 18.17 -7.72 6.62
C LEU A 21 19.34 -7.97 7.58
N PRO A 22 19.61 -7.08 8.53
CA PRO A 22 20.66 -7.29 9.54
C PRO A 22 20.28 -8.40 10.52
N GLY A 23 21.27 -8.96 11.19
CA GLY A 23 21.05 -9.85 12.32
C GLY A 23 20.41 -9.12 13.51
N LEU A 24 19.79 -9.89 14.41
CA LEU A 24 19.26 -9.33 15.65
C LEU A 24 20.41 -8.84 16.54
N SER A 25 20.39 -7.58 16.89
CA SER A 25 21.32 -6.97 17.86
C SER A 25 20.71 -6.94 19.26
N VAL A 26 21.57 -6.92 20.28
CA VAL A 26 21.12 -6.66 21.65
C VAL A 26 20.69 -5.19 21.73
N LEU A 27 19.43 -4.96 22.08
CA LEU A 27 18.91 -3.61 22.25
C LEU A 27 19.48 -2.94 23.49
N PRO A 28 19.60 -1.60 23.51
CA PRO A 28 19.84 -0.83 24.72
C PRO A 28 18.77 -1.08 25.77
N ALA A 29 19.01 -0.65 27.01
CA ALA A 29 18.01 -0.73 28.07
C ALA A 29 16.69 -0.07 27.65
N VAL A 30 15.55 -0.75 27.88
CA VAL A 30 14.23 -0.23 27.50
C VAL A 30 13.64 0.62 28.64
N GLU A 31 13.97 0.25 29.90
CA GLU A 31 13.52 0.99 31.07
C GLU A 31 14.33 2.29 31.21
N PRO A 32 13.68 3.44 31.41
CA PRO A 32 14.38 4.69 31.65
C PRO A 32 15.15 4.66 32.97
N GLU A 33 16.31 5.28 33.00
CA GLU A 33 17.08 5.51 34.22
C GLU A 33 16.40 6.55 35.10
N VAL A 34 16.67 6.53 36.41
CA VAL A 34 16.17 7.53 37.37
C VAL A 34 16.59 8.94 36.98
N ASN A 35 17.81 9.09 36.50
CA ASN A 35 18.32 10.33 35.93
C ASN A 35 18.47 10.18 34.43
N GLY A 36 18.01 11.18 33.65
CA GLY A 36 18.11 11.13 32.19
C GLY A 36 19.53 10.92 31.68
N LEU A 37 19.67 10.25 30.53
CA LEU A 37 20.95 10.00 29.90
C LEU A 37 21.53 11.27 29.23
N PRO A 38 22.86 11.43 29.22
CA PRO A 38 23.50 12.50 28.48
C PRO A 38 23.37 12.27 26.95
N PRO A 39 23.44 13.34 26.13
CA PRO A 39 23.19 13.27 24.68
C PRO A 39 24.06 12.26 23.92
N ASP A 40 25.30 12.09 24.28
CA ASP A 40 26.23 11.12 23.66
C ASP A 40 25.81 9.68 23.89
N ARG A 41 25.29 9.34 25.07
CA ARG A 41 24.73 8.01 25.36
C ARG A 41 23.45 7.77 24.57
N LEU A 42 22.53 8.76 24.51
CA LEU A 42 21.32 8.67 23.68
C LEU A 42 21.66 8.44 22.19
N LEU A 43 22.70 9.11 21.67
CA LEU A 43 23.14 8.92 20.28
C LEU A 43 23.78 7.54 20.07
N ALA A 44 24.51 7.02 21.05
CA ALA A 44 25.07 5.67 20.99
C ALA A 44 23.97 4.61 20.97
N ASP A 45 22.97 4.73 21.84
CA ASP A 45 21.82 3.82 21.90
C ASP A 45 21.00 3.88 20.60
N LEU A 46 20.78 5.09 20.06
CA LEU A 46 20.11 5.28 18.76
C LEU A 46 20.89 4.60 17.62
N GLN A 47 22.23 4.65 17.63
CA GLN A 47 23.06 3.96 16.63
C GLN A 47 22.85 2.44 16.68
N VAL A 48 22.80 1.84 17.88
CA VAL A 48 22.55 0.39 18.05
C VAL A 48 21.17 0.00 17.45
N VAL A 49 20.12 0.78 17.73
CA VAL A 49 18.78 0.54 17.17
C VAL A 49 18.79 0.65 15.65
N MET A 50 19.48 1.66 15.10
CA MET A 50 19.57 1.87 13.67
C MET A 50 20.37 0.74 12.96
N ASP A 51 21.43 0.23 13.57
CA ASP A 51 22.25 -0.85 12.99
C ASP A 51 21.48 -2.18 12.92
N GLY A 52 20.48 -2.38 13.79
CA GLY A 52 19.55 -3.52 13.75
C GLY A 52 18.32 -3.32 12.83
N ALA A 53 18.16 -2.14 12.22
CA ALA A 53 16.99 -1.86 11.41
C ALA A 53 17.12 -2.41 9.97
N TYR A 54 15.97 -2.87 9.42
CA TYR A 54 15.87 -3.21 8.00
C TYR A 54 16.34 -2.06 7.11
N GLN A 55 17.13 -2.39 6.07
CA GLN A 55 17.71 -1.37 5.18
C GLN A 55 16.99 -1.31 3.82
N PRO A 56 15.93 -0.49 3.69
CA PRO A 56 15.17 -0.37 2.44
C PRO A 56 15.98 0.25 1.29
N GLY A 57 17.03 1.02 1.60
CA GLY A 57 17.92 1.61 0.61
C GLY A 57 18.92 0.63 -0.02
N HIS A 58 19.04 -0.60 0.51
CA HIS A 58 19.92 -1.60 -0.09
C HIS A 58 19.39 -2.06 -1.46
N PRO A 59 20.22 -2.14 -2.52
CA PRO A 59 19.75 -2.55 -3.86
C PRO A 59 19.09 -3.91 -3.94
N GLY A 60 19.42 -4.82 -3.03
CA GLY A 60 18.83 -6.15 -2.91
C GLY A 60 17.63 -6.23 -1.98
N ALA A 61 17.10 -5.11 -1.47
CA ALA A 61 15.89 -5.06 -0.66
C ALA A 61 14.65 -5.15 -1.58
N LEU A 62 14.24 -6.38 -1.92
CA LEU A 62 13.20 -6.69 -2.90
C LEU A 62 12.01 -7.47 -2.31
N ALA A 63 11.95 -7.61 -0.98
CA ALA A 63 10.93 -8.45 -0.33
C ALA A 63 9.57 -7.77 -0.20
N HIS A 64 9.56 -6.49 0.12
CA HIS A 64 8.39 -5.74 0.57
C HIS A 64 8.14 -4.48 -0.25
N LEU A 65 6.92 -3.94 -0.13
CA LEU A 65 6.51 -2.68 -0.76
C LEU A 65 7.03 -1.48 0.05
N ASP A 66 8.34 -1.48 0.31
CA ASP A 66 9.03 -0.54 1.19
C ASP A 66 10.29 -0.03 0.48
N PRO A 67 10.14 0.85 -0.52
CA PRO A 67 11.29 1.44 -1.22
C PRO A 67 12.08 2.38 -0.29
N PRO A 68 13.31 2.77 -0.67
CA PRO A 68 14.06 3.77 0.08
C PRO A 68 13.25 5.06 0.21
N PRO A 69 13.28 5.72 1.39
CA PRO A 69 12.55 6.95 1.61
C PRO A 69 13.16 8.11 0.83
N LEU A 70 12.29 8.99 0.28
CA LEU A 70 12.72 10.24 -0.34
C LEU A 70 13.30 11.21 0.69
N THR A 71 14.42 11.84 0.37
CA THR A 71 15.09 12.80 1.27
C THR A 71 14.16 13.95 1.69
N ALA A 72 13.41 14.54 0.74
CA ALA A 72 12.46 15.60 1.06
C ALA A 72 11.34 15.11 1.99
N SER A 73 10.92 13.85 1.86
CA SER A 73 9.90 13.28 2.74
C SER A 73 10.43 13.10 4.17
N ILE A 74 11.71 12.71 4.34
CA ILE A 74 12.38 12.64 5.66
C ILE A 74 12.47 14.04 6.28
N VAL A 75 12.86 15.05 5.52
CA VAL A 75 12.92 16.44 5.99
C VAL A 75 11.53 16.93 6.42
N ALA A 76 10.50 16.63 5.63
CA ALA A 76 9.13 17.01 5.95
C ALA A 76 8.60 16.31 7.22
N GLU A 77 8.98 15.05 7.46
CA GLU A 77 8.68 14.32 8.69
C GLU A 77 9.28 15.03 9.92
N LEU A 78 10.56 15.41 9.84
CA LEU A 78 11.23 16.15 10.91
C LEU A 78 10.54 17.49 11.18
N ILE A 79 10.13 18.20 10.14
CA ILE A 79 9.43 19.48 10.27
C ILE A 79 8.02 19.26 10.86
N ALA A 80 7.28 18.25 10.40
CA ALA A 80 5.96 17.94 10.94
C ALA A 80 6.02 17.59 12.44
N ALA A 81 7.02 16.79 12.83
CA ALA A 81 7.27 16.45 14.22
C ALA A 81 7.66 17.68 15.05
N GLY A 82 8.49 18.57 14.50
CA GLY A 82 8.91 19.82 15.18
C GLY A 82 7.79 20.85 15.34
N LEU A 83 6.91 20.96 14.34
CA LEU A 83 5.71 21.81 14.44
C LEU A 83 4.69 21.26 15.46
N ASN A 84 4.63 19.94 15.61
CA ASN A 84 3.72 19.24 16.51
C ASN A 84 2.26 19.71 16.40
N ASN A 85 1.83 20.03 15.18
CA ASN A 85 0.46 20.49 14.93
C ASN A 85 -0.51 19.32 14.93
N ASN A 86 -1.73 19.56 15.41
CA ASN A 86 -2.80 18.57 15.44
C ASN A 86 -3.84 18.90 14.37
N LEU A 87 -4.01 18.00 13.40
CA LEU A 87 -5.00 18.15 12.32
C LEU A 87 -6.44 17.81 12.76
N LEU A 88 -6.68 17.69 14.06
CA LEU A 88 -8.04 17.58 14.61
C LEU A 88 -8.89 18.79 14.24
N ALA A 89 -8.38 20.01 14.43
CA ALA A 89 -9.12 21.25 14.23
C ALA A 89 -8.34 22.30 13.43
N ASP A 90 -9.08 23.20 12.77
CA ASP A 90 -8.50 24.25 11.91
C ASP A 90 -7.56 25.18 12.67
N GLU A 91 -7.89 25.58 13.91
CA GLU A 91 -7.06 26.45 14.72
C GLU A 91 -5.75 25.82 15.19
N LEU A 92 -5.73 24.48 15.34
CA LEU A 92 -4.54 23.73 15.75
C LEU A 92 -3.55 23.49 14.59
N SER A 93 -3.99 23.72 13.34
CA SER A 93 -3.19 23.42 12.16
C SER A 93 -3.65 24.19 10.91
N PRO A 94 -3.68 25.53 10.93
CA PRO A 94 -4.36 26.32 9.89
C PRO A 94 -3.82 26.12 8.48
N SER A 95 -2.49 26.19 8.30
CA SER A 95 -1.84 26.04 6.99
C SER A 95 -1.81 24.60 6.50
N LEU A 96 -1.54 23.64 7.42
CA LEU A 96 -1.40 22.23 7.08
C LEU A 96 -2.75 21.62 6.73
N ARG A 97 -3.85 22.05 7.36
CA ARG A 97 -5.20 21.63 7.00
C ARG A 97 -5.59 22.10 5.61
N ARG A 98 -5.26 23.34 5.23
CA ARG A 98 -5.46 23.85 3.86
C ARG A 98 -4.64 23.05 2.85
N LEU A 99 -3.37 22.80 3.17
CA LEU A 99 -2.49 21.99 2.32
C LEU A 99 -3.08 20.59 2.09
N GLU A 100 -3.58 19.96 3.15
CA GLU A 100 -4.20 18.64 3.09
C GLU A 100 -5.39 18.60 2.15
N ARG A 101 -6.36 19.49 2.32
CA ARG A 101 -7.53 19.59 1.45
C ARG A 101 -7.14 19.81 0.00
N SER A 102 -6.24 20.78 -0.24
CA SER A 102 -5.81 21.11 -1.59
C SER A 102 -5.09 19.96 -2.28
N LEU A 103 -4.20 19.26 -1.55
CA LEU A 103 -3.44 18.15 -2.15
C LEU A 103 -4.34 16.93 -2.41
N CYS A 104 -5.26 16.61 -1.48
CA CYS A 104 -6.24 15.56 -1.70
C CYS A 104 -7.11 15.84 -2.93
N ALA A 105 -7.58 17.08 -3.10
CA ALA A 105 -8.37 17.47 -4.27
C ALA A 105 -7.56 17.35 -5.58
N VAL A 106 -6.29 17.81 -5.60
CA VAL A 106 -5.40 17.67 -6.77
C VAL A 106 -5.19 16.20 -7.13
N LEU A 107 -4.94 15.33 -6.14
CA LEU A 107 -4.72 13.91 -6.39
C LEU A 107 -5.99 13.21 -6.84
N ALA A 108 -7.14 13.52 -6.24
CA ALA A 108 -8.45 13.00 -6.65
C ALA A 108 -8.75 13.37 -8.12
N GLN A 109 -8.53 14.63 -8.50
CA GLN A 109 -8.72 15.07 -9.88
C GLN A 109 -7.77 14.35 -10.86
N ARG A 110 -6.51 14.14 -10.47
CA ARG A 110 -5.54 13.39 -11.29
C ARG A 110 -5.91 11.94 -11.50
N LEU A 111 -6.58 11.32 -10.54
CA LEU A 111 -7.13 9.96 -10.68
C LEU A 111 -8.43 9.93 -11.50
N GLY A 112 -8.93 11.08 -11.95
CA GLY A 112 -10.14 11.19 -12.77
C GLY A 112 -11.44 11.19 -11.96
N LEU A 113 -11.39 11.39 -10.64
CA LEU A 113 -12.59 11.60 -9.83
C LEU A 113 -13.28 12.92 -10.22
N PRO A 114 -14.60 13.05 -9.98
CA PRO A 114 -15.36 14.21 -10.42
C PRO A 114 -14.91 15.52 -9.77
N SER A 115 -15.30 16.65 -10.37
CA SER A 115 -15.08 17.97 -9.77
C SER A 115 -15.71 18.03 -8.37
N GLY A 116 -14.96 18.59 -7.40
CA GLY A 116 -15.36 18.60 -5.98
C GLY A 116 -14.95 17.38 -5.18
N ALA A 117 -14.33 16.36 -5.80
CA ALA A 117 -13.73 15.25 -5.09
C ALA A 117 -12.60 15.71 -4.15
N GLY A 118 -12.38 14.95 -3.10
CA GLY A 118 -11.37 15.25 -2.10
C GLY A 118 -10.99 14.01 -1.30
N GLY A 119 -10.58 14.18 -0.05
CA GLY A 119 -10.23 13.05 0.77
C GLY A 119 -9.49 13.42 2.05
N VAL A 120 -9.02 12.41 2.75
CA VAL A 120 -8.36 12.54 4.04
C VAL A 120 -7.18 11.55 4.14
N PRO A 121 -6.07 11.91 4.79
CA PRO A 121 -5.01 10.96 5.13
C PRO A 121 -5.47 9.88 6.11
N ALA A 122 -4.79 8.75 6.04
CA ALA A 122 -5.01 7.59 6.90
C ALA A 122 -3.66 6.97 7.31
N SER A 123 -3.61 6.35 8.47
CA SER A 123 -2.44 5.58 8.94
C SER A 123 -2.34 4.22 8.24
N GLY A 124 -2.04 4.25 6.94
CA GLY A 124 -1.92 3.07 6.10
C GLY A 124 -3.22 2.65 5.39
N GLY A 125 -3.06 1.83 4.34
CA GLY A 125 -4.18 1.36 3.51
C GLY A 125 -5.25 0.56 4.27
N THR A 126 -4.89 -0.11 5.35
CA THR A 126 -5.86 -0.82 6.20
C THR A 126 -6.89 0.14 6.79
N LEU A 127 -6.44 1.28 7.32
CA LEU A 127 -7.35 2.30 7.85
C LEU A 127 -8.13 3.00 6.72
N SER A 128 -7.48 3.28 5.60
CA SER A 128 -8.13 3.86 4.44
C SER A 128 -9.29 2.97 3.93
N ASN A 129 -9.05 1.65 3.76
CA ASN A 129 -10.08 0.70 3.36
C ASN A 129 -11.21 0.59 4.40
N LEU A 130 -10.89 0.59 5.71
CA LEU A 130 -11.91 0.61 6.76
C LEU A 130 -12.78 1.86 6.66
N MET A 131 -12.18 3.05 6.58
CA MET A 131 -12.93 4.30 6.44
C MET A 131 -13.79 4.33 5.19
N ALA A 132 -13.29 3.80 4.06
CA ALA A 132 -14.07 3.68 2.83
C ALA A 132 -15.31 2.81 3.03
N LEU A 133 -15.19 1.64 3.68
CA LEU A 133 -16.31 0.75 3.92
C LEU A 133 -17.31 1.31 4.94
N VAL A 134 -16.84 2.03 5.97
CA VAL A 134 -17.73 2.74 6.92
C VAL A 134 -18.52 3.83 6.18
N THR A 135 -17.86 4.60 5.31
CA THR A 135 -18.51 5.63 4.49
C THR A 135 -19.52 5.02 3.53
N ALA A 136 -19.16 3.93 2.87
CA ALA A 136 -20.05 3.20 1.97
C ALA A 136 -21.28 2.64 2.72
N ARG A 137 -21.09 2.05 3.92
CA ARG A 137 -22.18 1.55 4.77
C ARG A 137 -23.12 2.68 5.16
N GLN A 138 -22.61 3.83 5.59
CA GLN A 138 -23.44 4.99 5.92
C GLN A 138 -24.26 5.46 4.73
N ALA A 139 -23.70 5.42 3.53
CA ALA A 139 -24.38 5.84 2.31
C ALA A 139 -25.43 4.82 1.79
N ARG A 140 -25.20 3.52 1.97
CA ARG A 140 -26.00 2.45 1.35
C ARG A 140 -26.89 1.69 2.33
N CYS A 141 -26.52 1.65 3.60
CA CYS A 141 -27.23 0.95 4.68
C CYS A 141 -27.37 1.87 5.90
N PRO A 142 -28.06 3.02 5.77
CA PRO A 142 -28.09 4.05 6.82
C PRO A 142 -28.92 3.66 8.06
N GLN A 143 -29.75 2.61 7.97
CA GLN A 143 -30.58 2.19 9.08
C GLN A 143 -29.78 1.38 10.10
N ALA A 144 -29.97 1.68 11.38
CA ALA A 144 -29.33 0.92 12.46
C ALA A 144 -29.79 -0.55 12.40
N GLY A 145 -28.83 -1.48 12.48
CA GLY A 145 -29.11 -2.92 12.41
C GLY A 145 -29.26 -3.48 10.99
N GLN A 146 -29.21 -2.66 9.95
CA GLN A 146 -29.20 -3.17 8.58
C GLN A 146 -27.86 -3.84 8.29
N GLU A 147 -27.89 -5.16 8.15
CA GLU A 147 -26.76 -5.95 7.72
C GLU A 147 -26.63 -5.90 6.20
N GLY A 148 -25.40 -5.75 5.71
CA GLY A 148 -25.11 -5.75 4.28
C GLY A 148 -23.81 -6.52 4.02
N VAL A 149 -23.56 -6.82 2.76
CA VAL A 149 -22.38 -7.57 2.33
C VAL A 149 -21.37 -6.68 1.60
N VAL A 150 -20.10 -7.07 1.65
CA VAL A 150 -19.03 -6.51 0.83
C VAL A 150 -18.61 -7.58 -0.17
N VAL A 151 -18.53 -7.21 -1.45
CA VAL A 151 -18.12 -8.12 -2.52
C VAL A 151 -16.71 -7.74 -2.99
N CYS A 152 -15.80 -8.70 -3.08
CA CYS A 152 -14.41 -8.47 -3.53
C CYS A 152 -13.86 -9.70 -4.28
N SER A 153 -12.66 -9.60 -4.87
CA SER A 153 -11.97 -10.76 -5.43
C SER A 153 -11.40 -11.67 -4.34
N ALA A 154 -11.14 -12.93 -4.68
CA ALA A 154 -10.48 -13.88 -3.81
C ALA A 154 -9.07 -13.41 -3.39
N ASP A 155 -8.40 -12.63 -4.24
CA ASP A 155 -7.06 -12.09 -4.04
C ASP A 155 -7.05 -10.71 -3.35
N ALA A 156 -8.20 -10.20 -2.92
CA ALA A 156 -8.30 -8.94 -2.19
C ALA A 156 -7.50 -8.97 -0.88
N HIS A 157 -6.99 -7.81 -0.50
CA HIS A 157 -6.11 -7.68 0.66
C HIS A 157 -6.84 -8.01 1.98
N VAL A 158 -6.10 -8.63 2.93
CA VAL A 158 -6.62 -9.03 4.26
C VAL A 158 -7.15 -7.87 5.11
N SER A 159 -6.88 -6.62 4.74
CA SER A 159 -7.47 -5.43 5.39
C SER A 159 -9.00 -5.45 5.37
N LEU A 160 -9.62 -6.04 4.32
CA LEU A 160 -11.07 -6.15 4.25
C LEU A 160 -11.63 -7.06 5.34
N VAL A 161 -10.96 -8.18 5.64
CA VAL A 161 -11.32 -9.04 6.77
C VAL A 161 -11.26 -8.29 8.10
N LYS A 162 -10.20 -7.46 8.29
CA LYS A 162 -10.08 -6.61 9.49
C LYS A 162 -11.19 -5.57 9.54
N ALA A 163 -11.50 -4.93 8.41
CA ALA A 163 -12.57 -3.94 8.32
C ALA A 163 -13.93 -4.55 8.69
N MET A 164 -14.27 -5.73 8.14
CA MET A 164 -15.50 -6.44 8.48
C MET A 164 -15.61 -6.70 9.99
N ARG A 165 -14.53 -7.21 10.61
CA ARG A 165 -14.50 -7.45 12.06
C ARG A 165 -14.70 -6.18 12.89
N VAL A 166 -14.02 -5.08 12.52
CA VAL A 166 -14.16 -3.79 13.21
C VAL A 166 -15.55 -3.20 13.05
N MET A 167 -16.16 -3.40 11.88
CA MET A 167 -17.55 -2.98 11.60
C MET A 167 -18.61 -3.86 12.28
N GLY A 168 -18.21 -4.94 12.96
CA GLY A 168 -19.11 -5.89 13.60
C GLY A 168 -19.88 -6.77 12.63
N LEU A 169 -19.38 -6.94 11.40
CA LEU A 169 -19.98 -7.78 10.37
C LEU A 169 -19.42 -9.20 10.44
N PRO A 170 -20.25 -10.23 10.23
CA PRO A 170 -19.81 -11.62 10.26
C PRO A 170 -18.90 -11.93 9.06
N PRO A 171 -17.98 -12.94 9.18
CA PRO A 171 -17.06 -13.30 8.11
C PRO A 171 -17.76 -13.62 6.77
N GLU A 172 -18.96 -14.18 6.83
CA GLU A 172 -19.79 -14.59 5.70
C GLU A 172 -20.31 -13.38 4.91
N ALA A 173 -20.35 -12.19 5.52
CA ALA A 173 -20.74 -10.97 4.82
C ALA A 173 -19.64 -10.41 3.89
N LEU A 174 -18.43 -11.03 3.88
CA LEU A 174 -17.39 -10.75 2.88
C LEU A 174 -17.43 -11.79 1.76
N HIS A 175 -18.12 -11.48 0.68
CA HIS A 175 -18.26 -12.35 -0.49
C HIS A 175 -17.03 -12.26 -1.39
N ARG A 176 -16.32 -13.38 -1.57
CA ARG A 176 -15.11 -13.46 -2.38
C ARG A 176 -15.41 -14.14 -3.70
N LEU A 177 -15.20 -13.41 -4.80
CA LEU A 177 -15.42 -13.93 -6.15
C LEU A 177 -14.13 -14.51 -6.72
N PRO A 178 -14.23 -15.52 -7.62
CA PRO A 178 -13.08 -16.10 -8.26
C PRO A 178 -12.34 -15.06 -9.13
N VAL A 179 -11.04 -15.30 -9.30
CA VAL A 179 -10.20 -14.54 -10.22
C VAL A 179 -9.91 -15.37 -11.47
N ASP A 180 -9.57 -14.69 -12.56
CA ASP A 180 -9.10 -15.31 -13.81
C ASP A 180 -7.63 -15.80 -13.70
N ALA A 181 -7.07 -16.27 -14.79
CA ALA A 181 -5.69 -16.73 -14.89
C ALA A 181 -4.68 -15.58 -14.63
N GLU A 182 -5.04 -14.37 -14.97
CA GLU A 182 -4.27 -13.14 -14.76
C GLU A 182 -4.39 -12.59 -13.34
N GLY A 183 -5.34 -13.11 -12.53
CA GLY A 183 -5.56 -12.74 -11.14
C GLY A 183 -6.52 -11.57 -10.96
N GLY A 184 -7.30 -11.22 -11.99
CA GLY A 184 -8.35 -10.21 -11.95
C GLY A 184 -9.72 -10.80 -11.60
N MET A 185 -10.59 -10.02 -10.94
CA MET A 185 -11.98 -10.39 -10.69
C MET A 185 -12.72 -10.60 -12.01
N GLN A 186 -13.49 -11.69 -12.12
CA GLN A 186 -14.29 -11.98 -13.32
C GLN A 186 -15.58 -11.13 -13.34
N PRO A 187 -15.78 -10.21 -14.31
CA PRO A 187 -16.95 -9.34 -14.35
C PRO A 187 -18.26 -10.11 -14.47
N GLU A 188 -18.27 -11.23 -15.21
CA GLU A 188 -19.46 -12.06 -15.39
C GLU A 188 -19.87 -12.72 -14.06
N ALA A 189 -18.91 -13.17 -13.27
CA ALA A 189 -19.18 -13.70 -11.94
C ALA A 189 -19.71 -12.61 -11.01
N LEU A 190 -19.19 -11.38 -11.11
CA LEU A 190 -19.68 -10.24 -10.35
C LEU A 190 -21.13 -9.90 -10.73
N ASP A 191 -21.46 -9.76 -12.01
CA ASP A 191 -22.82 -9.41 -12.49
C ASP A 191 -23.84 -10.45 -12.04
N HIS A 192 -23.50 -11.74 -12.19
CA HIS A 192 -24.36 -12.84 -11.72
C HIS A 192 -24.59 -12.76 -10.20
N HIS A 193 -23.53 -12.56 -9.44
CA HIS A 193 -23.61 -12.50 -7.98
C HIS A 193 -24.43 -11.29 -7.49
N LEU A 194 -24.20 -10.10 -8.06
CA LEU A 194 -24.99 -8.90 -7.71
C LEU A 194 -26.48 -9.08 -8.06
N THR A 195 -26.78 -9.74 -9.19
CA THR A 195 -28.16 -10.06 -9.57
C THR A 195 -28.81 -11.00 -8.55
N GLN A 196 -28.11 -12.03 -8.09
CA GLN A 196 -28.62 -12.94 -7.05
C GLN A 196 -28.89 -12.22 -5.73
N LEU A 197 -27.96 -11.34 -5.28
CA LEU A 197 -28.12 -10.55 -4.06
C LEU A 197 -29.35 -9.63 -4.16
N ALA A 198 -29.56 -9.00 -5.32
CA ALA A 198 -30.72 -8.16 -5.55
C ALA A 198 -32.02 -8.96 -5.48
N GLN A 199 -32.10 -10.16 -6.08
CA GLN A 199 -33.27 -11.06 -6.01
C GLN A 199 -33.58 -11.53 -4.59
N GLN A 200 -32.52 -11.69 -3.75
CA GLN A 200 -32.63 -12.10 -2.34
C GLN A 200 -32.93 -10.92 -1.40
N GLY A 201 -32.90 -9.69 -1.91
CA GLY A 201 -33.09 -8.48 -1.10
C GLY A 201 -31.91 -8.20 -0.14
N VAL A 202 -30.72 -8.76 -0.42
CA VAL A 202 -29.51 -8.58 0.42
C VAL A 202 -28.81 -7.26 0.05
N PRO A 203 -28.66 -6.30 1.00
CA PRO A 203 -28.01 -5.04 0.72
C PRO A 203 -26.50 -5.22 0.44
N VAL A 204 -25.99 -4.52 -0.55
CA VAL A 204 -24.56 -4.47 -0.84
C VAL A 204 -23.97 -3.15 -0.33
N ILE A 205 -23.08 -3.22 0.66
CA ILE A 205 -22.38 -2.07 1.22
C ILE A 205 -21.43 -1.49 0.16
N ALA A 206 -20.59 -2.34 -0.42
CA ALA A 206 -19.65 -1.97 -1.45
C ALA A 206 -19.20 -3.17 -2.28
N VAL A 207 -18.87 -2.91 -3.54
CA VAL A 207 -17.97 -3.73 -4.35
C VAL A 207 -16.57 -3.15 -4.18
N VAL A 208 -15.58 -3.99 -3.83
CA VAL A 208 -14.18 -3.59 -3.70
C VAL A 208 -13.38 -4.19 -4.83
N ALA A 209 -12.94 -3.35 -5.76
CA ALA A 209 -12.01 -3.72 -6.81
C ALA A 209 -10.57 -3.47 -6.36
N THR A 210 -9.66 -4.38 -6.67
CA THR A 210 -8.25 -4.29 -6.29
C THR A 210 -7.42 -3.78 -7.46
N ALA A 211 -6.74 -2.65 -7.26
CA ALA A 211 -5.76 -2.13 -8.21
C ALA A 211 -4.35 -2.46 -7.73
N GLY A 212 -3.95 -3.70 -7.92
CA GLY A 212 -2.67 -4.25 -7.50
C GLY A 212 -2.77 -5.22 -6.33
N THR A 213 -2.90 -6.52 -6.62
CA THR A 213 -2.89 -7.58 -5.59
C THR A 213 -1.51 -7.74 -4.95
N THR A 214 -1.48 -8.19 -3.69
CA THR A 214 -0.26 -8.19 -2.87
C THR A 214 0.81 -9.16 -3.35
N VAL A 215 0.43 -10.24 -4.02
CA VAL A 215 1.36 -11.29 -4.47
C VAL A 215 1.79 -11.06 -5.92
N ARG A 216 0.84 -10.83 -6.81
CA ARG A 216 1.08 -10.75 -8.25
C ARG A 216 1.16 -9.33 -8.80
N GLY A 217 0.54 -8.35 -8.11
CA GLY A 217 0.35 -7.02 -8.68
C GLY A 217 -0.73 -7.00 -9.78
N ALA A 218 -1.67 -7.94 -9.75
CA ALA A 218 -2.79 -7.99 -10.67
C ALA A 218 -3.78 -6.85 -10.41
N ILE A 219 -4.45 -6.38 -11.46
CA ILE A 219 -5.43 -5.31 -11.40
C ILE A 219 -6.77 -5.89 -11.85
N ASP A 220 -7.80 -5.70 -11.04
CA ASP A 220 -9.18 -6.02 -11.42
C ASP A 220 -9.62 -5.16 -12.63
N PRO A 221 -10.52 -5.63 -13.49
CA PRO A 221 -10.99 -4.88 -14.67
C PRO A 221 -11.90 -3.71 -14.25
N LEU A 222 -11.27 -2.62 -13.76
CA LEU A 222 -11.94 -1.50 -13.07
C LEU A 222 -13.08 -0.90 -13.87
N GLU A 223 -12.90 -0.71 -15.19
CA GLU A 223 -13.92 -0.12 -16.05
C GLU A 223 -15.16 -1.01 -16.18
N ALA A 224 -14.97 -2.33 -16.30
CA ALA A 224 -16.09 -3.26 -16.37
C ALA A 224 -16.83 -3.33 -15.02
N ILE A 225 -16.10 -3.38 -13.91
CA ILE A 225 -16.66 -3.38 -12.56
C ILE A 225 -17.41 -2.07 -12.28
N ALA A 226 -16.86 -0.91 -12.70
CA ALA A 226 -17.52 0.37 -12.53
C ALA A 226 -18.87 0.42 -13.27
N ARG A 227 -18.93 -0.07 -14.51
CA ARG A 227 -20.22 -0.18 -15.25
C ARG A 227 -21.23 -1.06 -14.54
N LEU A 228 -20.80 -2.18 -13.94
CA LEU A 228 -21.67 -3.05 -13.16
C LEU A 228 -22.18 -2.36 -11.89
N CYS A 229 -21.27 -1.73 -11.14
CA CYS A 229 -21.67 -0.98 -9.94
C CYS A 229 -22.67 0.14 -10.25
N GLN A 230 -22.48 0.88 -11.34
CA GLN A 230 -23.43 1.90 -11.80
C GLN A 230 -24.79 1.29 -12.15
N ARG A 231 -24.81 0.18 -12.92
CA ARG A 231 -26.04 -0.52 -13.31
C ARG A 231 -26.86 -0.98 -12.10
N HIS A 232 -26.20 -1.57 -11.11
CA HIS A 232 -26.83 -2.11 -9.92
C HIS A 232 -27.02 -1.07 -8.80
N GLY A 233 -26.47 0.15 -8.95
CA GLY A 233 -26.56 1.21 -7.95
C GLY A 233 -25.70 0.97 -6.71
N HIS A 234 -24.57 0.27 -6.82
CA HIS A 234 -23.69 -0.06 -5.69
C HIS A 234 -22.50 0.88 -5.58
N TRP A 235 -21.96 1.03 -4.36
CA TRP A 235 -20.72 1.75 -4.10
C TRP A 235 -19.52 0.98 -4.64
N LEU A 236 -18.70 1.64 -5.44
CA LEU A 236 -17.41 1.11 -5.87
C LEU A 236 -16.27 1.71 -5.05
N HIS A 237 -15.59 0.87 -4.29
CA HIS A 237 -14.32 1.19 -3.67
C HIS A 237 -13.16 0.57 -4.45
N VAL A 238 -12.12 1.34 -4.78
CA VAL A 238 -10.89 0.80 -5.38
C VAL A 238 -9.79 0.74 -4.31
N ASP A 239 -9.42 -0.47 -3.89
CA ASP A 239 -8.19 -0.67 -3.12
C ASP A 239 -6.98 -0.49 -4.06
N GLY A 240 -6.56 0.74 -4.22
CA GLY A 240 -5.43 1.15 -5.02
C GLY A 240 -4.13 1.34 -4.23
N ALA A 241 -4.04 0.71 -3.04
CA ALA A 241 -2.90 0.85 -2.15
C ALA A 241 -1.54 0.56 -2.82
N ILE A 242 -1.50 -0.28 -3.86
CA ILE A 242 -0.30 -0.55 -4.65
C ILE A 242 -0.34 0.21 -5.98
N GLY A 243 -1.47 0.14 -6.70
CA GLY A 243 -1.54 0.54 -8.10
C GLY A 243 -2.02 1.95 -8.36
N ALA A 244 -2.83 2.58 -7.47
CA ALA A 244 -3.43 3.88 -7.79
C ALA A 244 -2.41 4.97 -8.12
N VAL A 245 -1.19 4.91 -7.59
CA VAL A 245 -0.12 5.86 -7.93
C VAL A 245 0.26 5.82 -9.42
N PHE A 246 0.08 4.68 -10.10
CA PHE A 246 0.35 4.55 -11.54
C PHE A 246 -0.66 5.30 -12.41
N ALA A 247 -1.83 5.64 -11.89
CA ALA A 247 -2.79 6.49 -12.58
C ALA A 247 -2.47 8.01 -12.50
N LEU A 248 -1.50 8.40 -11.66
CA LEU A 248 -1.12 9.81 -11.49
C LEU A 248 -0.33 10.40 -12.68
N VAL A 249 0.23 9.55 -13.55
CA VAL A 249 1.06 9.98 -14.69
C VAL A 249 0.59 9.35 -16.00
N PRO A 250 0.63 10.10 -17.13
CA PRO A 250 0.04 9.64 -18.40
C PRO A 250 0.61 8.32 -18.91
N GLN A 251 1.92 8.07 -18.72
CA GLN A 251 2.60 6.90 -19.27
C GLN A 251 2.05 5.57 -18.72
N THR A 252 1.53 5.56 -17.49
CA THR A 252 1.03 4.36 -16.82
C THR A 252 -0.46 4.40 -16.51
N GLN A 253 -1.11 5.52 -16.77
CA GLN A 253 -2.54 5.75 -16.48
C GLN A 253 -3.45 4.70 -17.12
N ALA A 254 -3.14 4.24 -18.32
CA ALA A 254 -3.93 3.25 -19.04
C ALA A 254 -4.07 1.92 -18.29
N LEU A 255 -3.11 1.56 -17.44
CA LEU A 255 -3.19 0.36 -16.59
C LEU A 255 -4.38 0.39 -15.62
N LEU A 256 -4.82 1.57 -15.25
CA LEU A 256 -5.88 1.82 -14.26
C LEU A 256 -7.14 2.42 -14.92
N ALA A 257 -7.40 2.11 -16.22
CA ALA A 257 -8.58 2.60 -16.92
C ALA A 257 -9.86 2.30 -16.08
N GLY A 258 -10.70 3.31 -15.88
CA GLY A 258 -11.90 3.20 -15.06
C GLY A 258 -11.74 3.59 -13.58
N ILE A 259 -10.53 3.81 -13.06
CA ILE A 259 -10.31 4.16 -11.64
C ILE A 259 -11.07 5.42 -11.21
N GLY A 260 -11.20 6.42 -12.09
CA GLY A 260 -11.92 7.67 -11.84
C GLY A 260 -13.45 7.52 -11.73
N GLN A 261 -14.00 6.35 -12.01
CA GLN A 261 -15.41 6.04 -11.86
C GLN A 261 -15.76 5.50 -10.46
N ALA A 262 -14.78 5.36 -9.58
CA ALA A 262 -14.96 4.88 -8.22
C ALA A 262 -15.59 5.94 -7.30
N ASP A 263 -16.42 5.50 -6.35
CA ASP A 263 -16.91 6.37 -5.27
C ASP A 263 -15.80 6.68 -4.26
N SER A 264 -14.85 5.76 -4.09
CA SER A 264 -13.68 5.95 -3.21
C SER A 264 -12.46 5.16 -3.67
N ILE A 265 -11.27 5.70 -3.40
CA ILE A 265 -9.98 5.12 -3.78
C ILE A 265 -9.03 5.19 -2.59
N THR A 266 -8.40 4.05 -2.25
CA THR A 266 -7.22 4.03 -1.37
C THR A 266 -5.96 4.28 -2.21
N LEU A 267 -5.14 5.27 -1.81
CA LEU A 267 -3.89 5.64 -2.47
C LEU A 267 -2.74 5.63 -1.45
N ASN A 268 -1.67 4.82 -1.67
CA ASN A 268 -0.53 4.75 -0.75
C ASN A 268 0.80 5.16 -1.43
N PRO A 269 1.14 6.45 -1.46
CA PRO A 269 2.40 6.92 -2.04
C PRO A 269 3.66 6.37 -1.36
N GLN A 270 3.54 5.89 -0.13
CA GLN A 270 4.63 5.26 0.63
C GLN A 270 5.17 3.97 0.01
N LYS A 271 4.39 3.29 -0.87
CA LYS A 271 4.75 1.95 -1.36
C LYS A 271 5.73 1.94 -2.52
N VAL A 272 5.58 2.81 -3.50
CA VAL A 272 6.47 2.83 -4.67
C VAL A 272 7.15 4.18 -4.89
N ILE A 273 6.49 5.27 -4.48
CA ILE A 273 7.08 6.61 -4.60
C ILE A 273 8.16 6.87 -3.52
N GLY A 274 8.11 6.15 -2.40
CA GLY A 274 9.10 6.30 -1.33
C GLY A 274 8.80 7.45 -0.37
N ILE A 275 7.54 7.88 -0.27
CA ILE A 275 7.13 8.78 0.82
C ILE A 275 7.30 8.06 2.16
N THR A 276 7.82 8.74 3.19
CA THR A 276 8.00 8.15 4.52
C THR A 276 6.65 7.67 5.10
N LYS A 277 6.68 6.54 5.81
CA LYS A 277 5.49 5.94 6.42
C LYS A 277 5.05 6.76 7.65
N THR A 278 3.75 6.92 7.88
CA THR A 278 2.66 6.46 7.04
C THR A 278 2.27 7.56 6.06
N SER A 279 1.95 7.21 4.82
CA SER A 279 1.42 8.14 3.82
C SER A 279 0.40 7.38 2.97
N SER A 280 -0.84 7.37 3.43
CA SER A 280 -1.99 6.80 2.76
C SER A 280 -3.11 7.84 2.71
N LEU A 281 -3.91 7.78 1.68
CA LEU A 281 -5.08 8.65 1.51
C LEU A 281 -6.31 7.79 1.23
N LEU A 282 -7.44 8.19 1.79
CA LEU A 282 -8.76 7.86 1.28
C LEU A 282 -9.24 9.04 0.44
N LEU A 283 -9.36 8.85 -0.87
CA LEU A 283 -9.94 9.82 -1.79
C LEU A 283 -11.38 9.40 -2.10
N VAL A 284 -12.28 10.36 -2.15
CA VAL A 284 -13.72 10.13 -2.35
C VAL A 284 -14.28 11.08 -3.41
N ALA A 285 -15.21 10.59 -4.21
CA ALA A 285 -15.92 11.38 -5.21
C ALA A 285 -16.73 12.50 -4.57
N HIS A 286 -17.32 12.23 -3.39
CA HIS A 286 -18.19 13.15 -2.65
C HIS A 286 -17.75 13.26 -1.19
N PRO A 287 -16.93 14.27 -0.82
CA PRO A 287 -16.39 14.45 0.54
C PRO A 287 -17.44 14.57 1.65
N ALA A 288 -18.65 15.04 1.34
CA ALA A 288 -19.75 15.08 2.29
C ALA A 288 -20.11 13.70 2.89
N GLY A 289 -19.78 12.60 2.18
CA GLY A 289 -19.94 11.25 2.69
C GLY A 289 -19.02 10.94 3.87
N LEU A 290 -17.81 11.52 3.91
CA LEU A 290 -16.88 11.38 5.05
C LEU A 290 -17.47 12.05 6.29
N GLN A 291 -17.98 13.27 6.15
CA GLN A 291 -18.64 13.98 7.25
C GLN A 291 -19.87 13.22 7.75
N ALA A 292 -20.73 12.73 6.85
CA ALA A 292 -21.88 11.92 7.23
C ALA A 292 -21.52 10.65 8.02
N ALA A 293 -20.35 10.08 7.76
CA ALA A 293 -19.89 8.86 8.43
C ALA A 293 -19.13 9.09 9.74
N PHE A 294 -18.45 10.25 9.90
CA PHE A 294 -17.49 10.45 11.00
C PHE A 294 -17.74 11.69 11.85
N HIS A 295 -18.72 12.54 11.49
CA HIS A 295 -18.98 13.77 12.24
C HIS A 295 -19.51 13.50 13.64
N THR A 296 -18.91 14.17 14.65
CA THR A 296 -19.30 14.09 16.06
C THR A 296 -19.69 15.46 16.67
N GLY A 297 -19.47 16.54 15.89
CA GLY A 297 -19.77 17.91 16.28
C GLY A 297 -18.69 18.61 17.08
N LEU A 298 -17.68 17.90 17.60
CA LEU A 298 -16.58 18.45 18.43
C LEU A 298 -17.00 19.63 19.30
N PRO A 299 -17.92 19.47 20.29
CA PRO A 299 -18.58 20.58 21.00
C PRO A 299 -17.63 21.40 21.87
N TYR A 300 -16.40 20.93 22.04
CA TYR A 300 -15.35 21.60 22.84
C TYR A 300 -14.36 22.40 21.95
N MET A 301 -14.59 22.48 20.64
CA MET A 301 -13.73 23.20 19.69
C MET A 301 -14.45 24.43 19.14
N GLU A 302 -13.69 25.48 18.81
CA GLU A 302 -14.20 26.62 18.05
C GLU A 302 -14.75 26.14 16.67
N PRO A 303 -15.80 26.81 16.13
CA PRO A 303 -16.33 26.46 14.84
C PRO A 303 -15.27 26.45 13.72
N SER A 304 -15.36 25.50 12.80
CA SER A 304 -14.48 25.41 11.63
C SER A 304 -14.58 26.65 10.75
N TRP A 305 -13.44 27.13 10.26
CA TRP A 305 -13.36 28.30 9.38
C TRP A 305 -13.66 27.98 7.90
N GLY A 306 -13.82 26.76 7.54
CA GLY A 306 -13.96 26.42 6.11
C GLY A 306 -14.30 24.97 5.80
N GLY A 307 -15.46 24.51 6.22
CA GLY A 307 -16.01 23.24 5.74
C GLY A 307 -15.77 22.02 6.61
N GLY A 308 -15.52 22.20 7.91
CA GLY A 308 -15.39 21.13 8.91
C GLY A 308 -13.96 20.87 9.37
N HIS A 309 -13.83 20.44 10.60
CA HIS A 309 -12.54 20.06 11.19
C HIS A 309 -11.98 18.79 10.58
N GLY A 310 -10.63 18.66 10.54
CA GLY A 310 -9.97 17.48 9.99
C GLY A 310 -10.28 16.18 10.72
N GLY A 311 -10.52 16.24 12.02
CA GLY A 311 -10.92 15.10 12.83
C GLY A 311 -12.36 14.62 12.61
N GLU A 312 -13.17 15.37 11.86
CA GLU A 312 -14.57 15.06 11.53
C GLU A 312 -14.73 14.40 10.15
N GLU A 313 -13.64 14.20 9.43
CA GLU A 313 -13.64 13.62 8.07
C GLU A 313 -13.04 12.21 8.03
N GLY A 314 -12.74 11.63 9.20
CA GLY A 314 -12.17 10.28 9.29
C GLY A 314 -12.20 9.73 10.71
N LEU A 315 -11.76 8.50 10.86
CA LEU A 315 -11.76 7.82 12.16
C LEU A 315 -10.76 8.44 13.16
N GLN A 316 -9.66 9.04 12.66
CA GLN A 316 -8.64 9.64 13.52
C GLN A 316 -8.99 11.08 13.85
N GLY A 317 -9.23 11.38 15.14
CA GLY A 317 -9.34 12.74 15.65
C GLY A 317 -7.97 13.41 15.68
N THR A 318 -7.23 13.24 16.78
CA THR A 318 -5.84 13.71 16.87
C THR A 318 -4.94 12.97 15.90
N ARG A 319 -4.28 13.70 15.01
CA ARG A 319 -3.31 13.16 14.06
C ARG A 319 -2.26 14.16 13.61
N PRO A 320 -1.05 13.70 13.26
CA PRO A 320 0.03 14.56 12.77
C PRO A 320 -0.22 15.02 11.34
N ALA A 321 0.62 15.96 10.87
CA ALA A 321 0.57 16.53 9.52
C ALA A 321 1.23 15.60 8.48
N GLU A 322 0.73 14.38 8.33
CA GLU A 322 1.20 13.37 7.36
C GLU A 322 1.27 13.90 5.92
N ILE A 323 0.39 14.84 5.58
CA ILE A 323 0.31 15.43 4.24
C ILE A 323 1.56 16.21 3.85
N LEU A 324 2.30 16.76 4.81
CA LEU A 324 3.51 17.53 4.55
C LEU A 324 4.59 16.68 3.88
N LYS A 325 4.70 15.42 4.28
CA LYS A 325 5.65 14.45 3.70
C LYS A 325 5.36 14.19 2.23
N LEU A 326 4.10 13.95 1.94
CA LEU A 326 3.64 13.71 0.57
C LEU A 326 3.82 14.96 -0.30
N TRP A 327 3.39 16.11 0.20
CA TRP A 327 3.51 17.37 -0.53
C TRP A 327 4.96 17.68 -0.90
N LEU A 328 5.89 17.64 0.07
CA LEU A 328 7.28 17.98 -0.17
C LEU A 328 7.98 16.94 -1.05
N GLY A 329 7.68 15.64 -0.87
CA GLY A 329 8.19 14.56 -1.71
C GLY A 329 7.75 14.70 -3.17
N LEU A 330 6.48 15.01 -3.41
CA LEU A 330 5.97 15.28 -4.77
C LEU A 330 6.58 16.56 -5.37
N ARG A 331 6.82 17.59 -4.55
CA ARG A 331 7.49 18.82 -5.00
C ARG A 331 8.95 18.59 -5.37
N GLN A 332 9.65 17.69 -4.66
CA GLN A 332 11.02 17.28 -5.00
C GLN A 332 11.08 16.56 -6.35
N LEU A 333 10.16 15.59 -6.56
CA LEU A 333 10.17 14.74 -7.76
C LEU A 333 9.62 15.48 -8.98
N GLY A 334 8.60 16.31 -8.80
CA GLY A 334 7.73 16.71 -9.90
C GLY A 334 7.03 15.49 -10.53
N TRP A 335 6.11 15.71 -11.43
CA TRP A 335 5.42 14.60 -12.10
C TRP A 335 6.34 13.77 -12.99
N GLN A 336 7.37 14.38 -13.58
CA GLN A 336 8.37 13.67 -14.38
C GLN A 336 9.21 12.70 -13.52
N GLY A 337 9.59 13.10 -12.31
CA GLY A 337 10.30 12.22 -11.37
C GLY A 337 9.41 11.06 -10.89
N VAL A 338 8.12 11.31 -10.62
CA VAL A 338 7.15 10.25 -10.32
C VAL A 338 7.06 9.27 -11.48
N GLU A 339 6.89 9.75 -12.72
CA GLU A 339 6.84 8.93 -13.93
C GLU A 339 8.10 8.06 -14.09
N THR A 340 9.28 8.64 -13.88
CA THR A 340 10.56 7.93 -13.96
C THR A 340 10.65 6.80 -12.93
N LEU A 341 10.20 7.03 -11.70
CA LEU A 341 10.17 6.00 -10.65
C LEU A 341 9.23 4.85 -11.01
N LEU A 342 8.01 5.17 -11.47
CA LEU A 342 7.00 4.18 -11.81
C LEU A 342 7.38 3.36 -13.04
N ALA A 343 7.84 4.01 -14.11
CA ALA A 343 8.32 3.36 -15.32
C ALA A 343 9.53 2.46 -15.04
N GLY A 344 10.49 2.94 -14.22
CA GLY A 344 11.64 2.16 -13.79
C GLY A 344 11.26 0.92 -12.98
N ALA A 345 10.23 1.00 -12.13
CA ALA A 345 9.72 -0.14 -11.38
C ALA A 345 9.13 -1.23 -12.32
N LEU A 346 8.33 -0.82 -13.30
CA LEU A 346 7.78 -1.73 -14.32
C LEU A 346 8.87 -2.31 -15.23
N GLN A 347 9.90 -1.51 -15.56
CA GLN A 347 11.02 -1.97 -16.36
C GLN A 347 11.82 -3.07 -15.64
N ARG A 348 12.12 -2.89 -14.34
CA ARG A 348 12.81 -3.90 -13.54
C ARG A 348 12.01 -5.19 -13.43
N GLN A 349 10.68 -5.10 -13.30
CA GLN A 349 9.80 -6.27 -13.27
C GLN A 349 9.91 -7.06 -14.59
N ARG A 350 9.75 -6.38 -15.74
CA ARG A 350 9.90 -7.02 -17.06
C ARG A 350 11.28 -7.62 -17.29
N GLN A 351 12.34 -6.95 -16.81
CA GLN A 351 13.71 -7.48 -16.90
C GLN A 351 13.89 -8.77 -16.09
N LEU A 352 13.41 -8.82 -14.85
CA LEU A 352 13.48 -10.03 -14.05
C LEU A 352 12.65 -11.17 -14.65
N GLU A 353 11.44 -10.87 -15.13
CA GLU A 353 10.57 -11.83 -15.79
C GLU A 353 11.25 -12.41 -17.04
N ALA A 354 11.82 -11.56 -17.90
CA ALA A 354 12.56 -11.98 -19.08
C ALA A 354 13.77 -12.88 -18.75
N LEU A 355 14.45 -12.62 -17.62
CA LEU A 355 15.53 -13.46 -17.14
C LEU A 355 15.05 -14.85 -16.67
N LEU A 356 13.81 -14.99 -16.20
CA LEU A 356 13.30 -16.24 -15.61
C LEU A 356 12.37 -17.02 -16.54
N VAL A 357 11.71 -16.39 -17.52
CA VAL A 357 10.67 -17.01 -18.38
C VAL A 357 11.17 -18.23 -19.16
N GLY A 358 12.46 -18.31 -19.49
CA GLY A 358 13.05 -19.48 -20.18
C GLY A 358 13.30 -20.70 -19.29
N GLU A 359 13.06 -20.60 -17.97
CA GLU A 359 13.27 -21.72 -17.05
C GLU A 359 11.95 -22.50 -16.86
N SER A 360 11.81 -23.60 -17.59
CA SER A 360 10.58 -24.43 -17.60
C SER A 360 10.22 -25.07 -16.25
N ARG A 361 11.17 -25.11 -15.31
CA ARG A 361 10.93 -25.61 -13.94
C ARG A 361 10.31 -24.55 -13.02
N LEU A 362 10.08 -23.32 -13.50
CA LEU A 362 9.45 -22.24 -12.74
C LEU A 362 8.07 -21.91 -13.29
N LEU A 363 7.09 -21.85 -12.41
CA LEU A 363 5.84 -21.16 -12.67
C LEU A 363 6.00 -19.70 -12.23
N LEU A 364 5.90 -18.80 -13.20
CA LEU A 364 5.91 -17.36 -12.95
C LEU A 364 4.47 -16.86 -12.81
N GLN A 365 4.24 -16.00 -11.84
CA GLN A 365 2.96 -15.35 -11.59
C GLN A 365 3.18 -13.85 -11.44
N SER A 366 2.88 -13.12 -12.49
CA SER A 366 2.92 -11.66 -12.56
C SER A 366 1.55 -11.07 -12.86
N GLY A 367 1.37 -9.82 -12.51
CA GLY A 367 0.29 -8.96 -12.97
C GLY A 367 0.88 -7.80 -13.76
N SER A 368 0.10 -6.72 -13.90
CA SER A 368 0.51 -5.54 -14.67
C SER A 368 1.47 -4.60 -13.92
N LEU A 369 1.70 -4.82 -12.62
CA LEU A 369 2.51 -3.95 -11.79
C LEU A 369 3.93 -4.53 -11.52
N HIS A 370 4.68 -3.87 -10.65
CA HIS A 370 6.09 -4.12 -10.36
C HIS A 370 6.37 -5.29 -9.40
N LEU A 371 5.50 -6.30 -9.38
CA LEU A 371 5.65 -7.50 -8.56
C LEU A 371 5.84 -8.72 -9.47
N LEU A 372 6.66 -9.68 -9.02
CA LEU A 372 6.81 -10.98 -9.66
C LEU A 372 6.89 -12.04 -8.57
N ALA A 373 5.95 -12.97 -8.57
CA ALA A 373 5.98 -14.16 -7.74
C ALA A 373 6.31 -15.39 -8.59
N PHE A 374 7.00 -16.37 -8.01
CA PHE A 374 7.35 -17.59 -8.71
C PHE A 374 7.57 -18.76 -7.76
N ARG A 375 7.33 -19.96 -8.24
CA ARG A 375 7.56 -21.22 -7.53
C ARG A 375 8.04 -22.31 -8.47
N VAL A 376 8.44 -23.45 -7.92
CA VAL A 376 8.74 -24.64 -8.73
C VAL A 376 7.47 -25.15 -9.41
N GLU A 377 7.55 -25.34 -10.73
CA GLU A 377 6.44 -25.85 -11.54
C GLU A 377 6.17 -27.34 -11.23
N GLY A 378 4.90 -27.72 -11.13
CA GLY A 378 4.49 -29.11 -10.87
C GLY A 378 4.87 -29.67 -9.50
N ALA A 379 5.50 -28.88 -8.62
CA ALA A 379 5.88 -29.30 -7.28
C ALA A 379 4.70 -29.32 -6.31
N ASP A 380 4.68 -30.26 -5.39
CA ASP A 380 3.73 -30.29 -4.28
C ASP A 380 3.99 -29.17 -3.25
N PRO A 381 3.07 -28.91 -2.31
CA PRO A 381 3.23 -27.87 -1.32
C PRO A 381 4.47 -28.00 -0.44
N ALA A 382 4.88 -29.22 -0.07
CA ALA A 382 6.03 -29.47 0.80
C ALA A 382 7.34 -29.16 0.08
N LEU A 383 7.47 -29.54 -1.20
CA LEU A 383 8.63 -29.22 -2.01
C LEU A 383 8.73 -27.70 -2.27
N THR A 384 7.61 -27.01 -2.56
CA THR A 384 7.63 -25.55 -2.74
C THR A 384 7.98 -24.82 -1.45
N ASP A 385 7.57 -25.34 -0.29
CA ASP A 385 7.93 -24.79 1.02
C ASP A 385 9.44 -24.90 1.25
N LEU A 386 9.99 -26.11 1.15
CA LEU A 386 11.43 -26.37 1.34
C LEU A 386 12.27 -25.54 0.36
N TRP A 387 11.93 -25.58 -0.94
CA TRP A 387 12.67 -24.86 -1.97
C TRP A 387 12.64 -23.34 -1.73
N SER A 388 11.48 -22.79 -1.44
CA SER A 388 11.36 -21.33 -1.22
C SER A 388 12.12 -20.87 0.03
N GLN A 389 12.17 -21.70 1.07
CA GLN A 389 12.93 -21.43 2.29
C GLN A 389 14.44 -21.46 2.04
N THR A 390 14.93 -22.52 1.42
CA THR A 390 16.37 -22.72 1.16
C THR A 390 16.89 -21.70 0.14
N THR A 391 16.13 -21.45 -0.93
CA THR A 391 16.49 -20.45 -1.95
C THR A 391 16.50 -19.03 -1.36
N ARG A 392 15.52 -18.70 -0.49
CA ARG A 392 15.52 -17.41 0.21
C ARG A 392 16.77 -17.23 1.08
N GLN A 393 17.20 -18.29 1.77
CA GLN A 393 18.41 -18.26 2.58
C GLN A 393 19.65 -18.03 1.70
N ALA A 394 19.80 -18.75 0.60
CA ALA A 394 20.88 -18.54 -0.36
C ALA A 394 20.88 -17.11 -0.94
N LEU A 395 19.70 -16.57 -1.26
CA LEU A 395 19.60 -15.18 -1.71
C LEU A 395 20.07 -14.18 -0.66
N LEU A 396 19.76 -14.39 0.62
CA LEU A 396 20.22 -13.53 1.72
C LEU A 396 21.75 -13.54 1.87
N GLU A 397 22.43 -14.68 1.65
CA GLU A 397 23.88 -14.78 1.61
C GLU A 397 24.48 -13.91 0.50
N HIS A 398 23.75 -13.73 -0.59
CA HIS A 398 24.07 -12.83 -1.68
C HIS A 398 23.53 -11.40 -1.50
N ARG A 399 23.05 -11.04 -0.29
CA ARG A 399 22.43 -9.75 0.05
C ARG A 399 21.21 -9.41 -0.81
N LEU A 400 20.48 -10.42 -1.27
CA LEU A 400 19.23 -10.29 -1.98
C LEU A 400 18.10 -10.79 -1.09
N MET A 401 17.13 -9.95 -0.79
CA MET A 401 16.03 -10.28 0.12
C MET A 401 14.72 -10.33 -0.66
N LEU A 402 14.10 -11.49 -0.73
CA LEU A 402 12.75 -11.72 -1.26
C LEU A 402 11.78 -12.09 -0.14
N SER A 403 10.49 -11.84 -0.33
CA SER A 403 9.45 -12.37 0.56
C SER A 403 9.01 -13.76 0.12
N ARG A 404 8.39 -14.49 1.06
CA ARG A 404 7.93 -15.88 0.87
C ARG A 404 6.44 -16.01 1.23
N PRO A 405 5.53 -15.45 0.38
CA PRO A 405 4.10 -15.59 0.62
C PRO A 405 3.59 -17.00 0.40
N HIS A 406 2.55 -17.37 1.16
CA HIS A 406 1.72 -18.55 0.87
C HIS A 406 0.55 -18.08 0.00
N TYR A 407 0.41 -18.67 -1.19
CA TYR A 407 -0.58 -18.27 -2.18
C TYR A 407 -1.04 -19.49 -3.00
N GLN A 408 -2.35 -19.64 -3.18
CA GLN A 408 -2.95 -20.77 -3.90
C GLN A 408 -2.43 -22.15 -3.42
N GLY A 409 -2.32 -22.34 -2.10
CA GLY A 409 -1.88 -23.59 -1.51
C GLY A 409 -0.37 -23.84 -1.51
N HIS A 410 0.44 -22.94 -2.07
CA HIS A 410 1.89 -23.09 -2.20
C HIS A 410 2.68 -21.90 -1.65
N HIS A 411 3.89 -22.15 -1.16
CA HIS A 411 4.84 -21.09 -0.90
C HIS A 411 5.51 -20.63 -2.21
N HIS A 412 5.61 -19.32 -2.38
CA HIS A 412 6.26 -18.66 -3.51
C HIS A 412 7.45 -17.84 -3.01
N LEU A 413 8.41 -17.56 -3.88
CA LEU A 413 9.28 -16.42 -3.74
C LEU A 413 8.66 -15.23 -4.49
N LYS A 414 8.72 -14.05 -3.87
CA LYS A 414 8.17 -12.83 -4.47
C LYS A 414 9.18 -11.70 -4.42
N ALA A 415 9.44 -11.10 -5.57
CA ALA A 415 10.22 -9.89 -5.74
C ALA A 415 9.30 -8.68 -5.95
N VAL A 416 9.62 -7.58 -5.26
CA VAL A 416 8.98 -6.26 -5.42
C VAL A 416 10.01 -5.30 -6.02
N LEU A 417 9.81 -4.88 -7.27
CA LEU A 417 10.80 -4.20 -8.11
C LEU A 417 10.71 -2.66 -8.02
N GLY A 418 10.12 -2.13 -6.93
CA GLY A 418 9.98 -0.70 -6.67
C GLY A 418 11.27 0.02 -6.27
N ASN A 419 12.31 -0.69 -5.85
CA ASN A 419 13.55 -0.08 -5.37
C ASN A 419 14.37 0.51 -6.54
N PRO A 420 14.57 1.85 -6.61
CA PRO A 420 15.30 2.48 -7.72
C PRO A 420 16.81 2.18 -7.74
N HIS A 421 17.37 1.68 -6.64
CA HIS A 421 18.79 1.33 -6.55
C HIS A 421 19.10 -0.06 -7.10
N THR A 422 18.09 -0.87 -7.40
CA THR A 422 18.26 -2.19 -8.00
C THR A 422 18.66 -2.05 -9.47
N SER A 423 19.87 -2.51 -9.80
CA SER A 423 20.42 -2.50 -11.16
C SER A 423 20.18 -3.82 -11.88
N PRO A 424 20.37 -3.88 -13.22
CA PRO A 424 20.33 -5.12 -14.00
C PRO A 424 21.23 -6.23 -13.43
N ALA A 425 22.44 -5.89 -12.95
CA ALA A 425 23.36 -6.85 -12.35
C ALA A 425 22.79 -7.54 -11.11
N HIS A 426 22.02 -6.84 -10.29
CA HIS A 426 21.32 -7.44 -9.13
C HIS A 426 20.24 -8.41 -9.59
N LEU A 427 19.50 -8.10 -10.65
CA LEU A 427 18.47 -8.98 -11.21
C LEU A 427 19.09 -10.23 -11.86
N GLU A 428 20.21 -10.11 -12.57
CA GLU A 428 20.96 -11.23 -13.11
C GLU A 428 21.52 -12.14 -12.01
N GLN A 429 22.04 -11.55 -10.93
CA GLN A 429 22.50 -12.31 -9.76
C GLN A 429 21.34 -13.06 -9.12
N LEU A 430 20.18 -12.40 -8.92
CA LEU A 430 18.98 -13.04 -8.40
C LEU A 430 18.57 -14.23 -9.26
N ALA A 431 18.46 -14.04 -10.58
CA ALA A 431 18.07 -15.09 -11.51
C ALA A 431 19.06 -16.27 -11.49
N ARG A 432 20.37 -16.01 -11.37
CA ARG A 432 21.39 -17.07 -11.24
C ARG A 432 21.20 -17.88 -9.97
N VAL A 433 21.03 -17.24 -8.81
CA VAL A 433 20.83 -17.95 -7.54
C VAL A 433 19.55 -18.81 -7.61
N VAL A 434 18.45 -18.25 -8.11
CA VAL A 434 17.19 -18.98 -8.27
C VAL A 434 17.36 -20.22 -9.13
N ARG A 435 18.01 -20.10 -10.30
CA ARG A 435 18.24 -21.26 -11.21
C ARG A 435 19.09 -22.35 -10.57
N HIS A 436 20.16 -21.97 -9.85
CA HIS A 436 21.03 -22.94 -9.17
C HIS A 436 20.34 -23.66 -8.02
N SER A 437 19.33 -23.04 -7.43
CA SER A 437 18.56 -23.61 -6.31
C SER A 437 17.41 -24.50 -6.78
N LEU A 438 17.13 -24.60 -8.08
CA LEU A 438 16.05 -25.42 -8.57
C LEU A 438 16.35 -26.92 -8.40
N PRO A 439 15.37 -27.70 -7.93
CA PRO A 439 15.56 -29.14 -7.76
C PRO A 439 15.84 -29.81 -9.11
N ILE A 440 16.70 -30.82 -9.13
CA ILE A 440 16.89 -31.70 -10.27
C ILE A 440 15.64 -32.57 -10.35
N VAL A 441 14.72 -32.22 -11.23
CA VAL A 441 13.55 -33.04 -11.52
C VAL A 441 14.02 -34.13 -12.49
N SER A 442 14.07 -35.37 -12.04
CA SER A 442 14.22 -36.51 -12.97
C SER A 442 13.01 -36.47 -13.90
N PRO A 443 13.20 -36.56 -15.24
CA PRO A 443 12.06 -36.63 -16.15
C PRO A 443 11.20 -37.84 -15.78
N ARG A 444 9.91 -37.62 -15.59
CA ARG A 444 8.88 -38.66 -15.44
C ARG A 444 8.62 -39.33 -16.78
#